data_775c983d3a0284ee2a66cef90cd31085
#
_entry.id   775c983d3a0284ee2a66cef90cd31085
#
_cell.length_a   1.000
_cell.length_b   1.000
_cell.length_c   1.000
_cell.angle_alpha   90.00
_cell.angle_beta   90.00
_cell.angle_gamma   90.00
#
_symmetry.space_group_name_H-M   'P 1'
#
loop_
_entity.id
_entity.type
_entity.pdbx_description
1 polymer ?
#
loop_
_entity_poly.entity_id
_entity_poly.type
_entity_poly.pdbx_seq_one_letter_code
_entity_poly.pdbx_strand_id
1 'polypeptide(L)'
;DHEIFTLEQLDSVLEEVKQKSGSVSTGMRKAESRMKVITGIQNAVADCQQHKAVHDKYVRIGWKTVQSVYAESHRDELDAYNKAYRFLKKHGVDLNVDLEVLQAEYEQLQTSHAEYTGQLAAVQEELKSLKEIRYWVNKVLAPEQAEVKKKPEPKHSVTEQIKDYQEESRKKDEQHRQEKKQNMEL
;
A
#
# COMPACT_ATOMS: atom_id res chain seq x y z
N ASP A 1 15.15 -19.63 9.62
CA ASP A 1 14.30 -20.71 10.14
C ASP A 1 13.62 -20.21 11.40
N HIS A 2 12.27 -20.14 11.37
CA HIS A 2 11.47 -19.76 12.52
C HIS A 2 10.92 -21.03 13.18
N GLU A 3 11.26 -21.26 14.45
CA GLU A 3 10.62 -22.31 15.24
C GLU A 3 9.24 -21.81 15.73
N ILE A 4 8.17 -22.22 15.00
CA ILE A 4 6.81 -21.78 15.25
C ILE A 4 6.02 -22.96 15.83
N PHE A 5 5.58 -22.82 17.08
CA PHE A 5 4.83 -23.85 17.82
C PHE A 5 3.36 -23.50 18.02
N THR A 6 2.98 -22.21 17.88
CA THR A 6 1.60 -21.74 18.11
C THR A 6 1.11 -20.87 16.96
N LEU A 7 -0.22 -20.79 16.80
CA LEU A 7 -0.86 -19.91 15.79
C LEU A 7 -0.54 -18.43 16.07
N GLU A 8 -0.45 -18.04 17.32
CA GLU A 8 -0.11 -16.67 17.73
C GLU A 8 1.32 -16.31 17.31
N GLN A 9 2.27 -17.25 17.46
CA GLN A 9 3.64 -17.05 16.98
C GLN A 9 3.68 -16.93 15.45
N LEU A 10 2.90 -17.74 14.74
CA LEU A 10 2.80 -17.63 13.27
C LEU A 10 2.25 -16.27 12.83
N ASP A 11 1.21 -15.77 13.52
CA ASP A 11 0.63 -14.45 13.23
C ASP A 11 1.62 -13.32 13.54
N SER A 12 2.41 -13.43 14.62
CA SER A 12 3.47 -12.48 14.95
C SER A 12 4.55 -12.44 13.87
N VAL A 13 5.05 -13.60 13.44
CA VAL A 13 6.06 -13.71 12.37
C VAL A 13 5.51 -13.16 11.05
N LEU A 14 4.27 -13.46 10.71
CA LEU A 14 3.62 -12.90 9.53
C LEU A 14 3.59 -11.36 9.55
N GLU A 15 3.32 -10.77 10.70
CA GLU A 15 3.29 -9.32 10.84
C GLU A 15 4.70 -8.71 10.75
N GLU A 16 5.69 -9.34 11.38
CA GLU A 16 7.10 -8.91 11.27
C GLU A 16 7.59 -8.94 9.82
N VAL A 17 7.30 -10.01 9.07
CA VAL A 17 7.70 -10.13 7.66
C VAL A 17 6.95 -9.14 6.78
N LYS A 18 5.68 -8.80 7.07
CA LYS A 18 4.96 -7.72 6.40
C LYS A 18 5.59 -6.35 6.65
N GLN A 19 5.96 -6.05 7.89
CA GLN A 19 6.63 -4.80 8.25
C GLN A 19 7.98 -4.68 7.55
N LYS A 20 8.75 -5.78 7.50
CA LYS A 20 10.01 -5.86 6.74
C LYS A 20 9.78 -5.58 5.25
N SER A 21 8.77 -6.19 4.64
CA SER A 21 8.38 -5.93 3.24
C SER A 21 8.03 -4.46 3.00
N GLY A 22 7.28 -3.83 3.91
CA GLY A 22 6.93 -2.40 3.86
C GLY A 22 8.16 -1.50 3.96
N SER A 23 9.08 -1.83 4.86
CA SER A 23 10.36 -1.10 5.05
C SER A 23 11.23 -1.16 3.79
N VAL A 24 11.45 -2.37 3.24
CA VAL A 24 12.23 -2.59 2.01
C VAL A 24 11.61 -1.85 0.82
N SER A 25 10.29 -1.94 0.64
CA SER A 25 9.57 -1.23 -0.42
C SER A 25 9.70 0.29 -0.29
N THR A 26 9.69 0.80 0.94
CA THR A 26 9.89 2.23 1.20
C THR A 26 11.32 2.67 0.88
N GLY A 27 12.32 1.87 1.24
CA GLY A 27 13.73 2.10 0.88
C GLY A 27 13.93 2.16 -0.63
N MET A 28 13.38 1.20 -1.35
CA MET A 28 13.42 1.13 -2.81
C MET A 28 12.82 2.39 -3.47
N ARG A 29 11.62 2.81 -3.04
CA ARG A 29 10.97 4.02 -3.57
C ARG A 29 11.76 5.30 -3.29
N LYS A 30 12.40 5.40 -2.11
CA LYS A 30 13.27 6.55 -1.78
C LYS A 30 14.47 6.59 -2.72
N ALA A 31 15.12 5.46 -2.96
CA ALA A 31 16.24 5.36 -3.89
C ALA A 31 15.82 5.77 -5.32
N GLU A 32 14.71 5.22 -5.83
CA GLU A 32 14.16 5.60 -7.15
C GLU A 32 13.85 7.09 -7.25
N SER A 33 13.21 7.66 -6.23
CA SER A 33 12.86 9.08 -6.21
C SER A 33 14.12 9.95 -6.24
N ARG A 34 15.14 9.57 -5.48
CA ARG A 34 16.40 10.33 -5.46
C ARG A 34 17.17 10.21 -6.78
N MET A 35 17.23 9.02 -7.38
CA MET A 35 17.84 8.82 -8.71
C MET A 35 17.16 9.70 -9.77
N LYS A 36 15.82 9.78 -9.78
CA LYS A 36 15.06 10.67 -10.68
C LYS A 36 15.42 12.15 -10.48
N VAL A 37 15.61 12.57 -9.24
CA VAL A 37 16.02 13.95 -8.92
C VAL A 37 17.43 14.22 -9.43
N ILE A 38 18.38 13.31 -9.22
CA ILE A 38 19.76 13.44 -9.72
C ILE A 38 19.78 13.55 -11.25
N THR A 39 19.09 12.65 -11.94
CA THR A 39 18.96 12.72 -13.41
C THR A 39 18.35 14.05 -13.86
N GLY A 40 17.33 14.55 -13.14
CA GLY A 40 16.74 15.85 -13.42
C GLY A 40 17.72 17.00 -13.23
N ILE A 41 18.58 16.95 -12.21
CA ILE A 41 19.62 17.96 -11.96
C ILE A 41 20.67 17.92 -13.07
N GLN A 42 21.17 16.74 -13.46
CA GLN A 42 22.14 16.58 -14.52
C GLN A 42 21.63 17.17 -15.86
N ASN A 43 20.38 16.84 -16.22
CA ASN A 43 19.74 17.40 -17.41
C ASN A 43 19.57 18.91 -17.32
N ALA A 44 19.13 19.43 -16.17
CA ALA A 44 18.93 20.86 -15.97
C ALA A 44 20.27 21.64 -16.02
N VAL A 45 21.35 21.09 -15.51
CA VAL A 45 22.69 21.69 -15.64
C VAL A 45 23.11 21.72 -17.10
N ALA A 46 22.92 20.63 -17.84
CA ALA A 46 23.23 20.55 -19.27
C ALA A 46 22.43 21.60 -20.08
N ASP A 47 21.11 21.69 -19.86
CA ASP A 47 20.23 22.67 -20.53
C ASP A 47 20.68 24.12 -20.21
N CYS A 48 20.99 24.41 -18.94
CA CYS A 48 21.48 25.72 -18.57
C CYS A 48 22.83 26.04 -19.23
N GLN A 49 23.76 25.08 -19.31
CA GLN A 49 25.05 25.27 -19.96
C GLN A 49 24.88 25.50 -21.46
N GLN A 50 24.01 24.71 -22.13
CA GLN A 50 23.71 24.82 -23.56
C GLN A 50 23.15 26.20 -23.92
N HIS A 51 22.24 26.73 -23.13
CA HIS A 51 21.53 27.98 -23.44
C HIS A 51 22.08 29.21 -22.70
N LYS A 52 23.18 29.06 -21.95
CA LYS A 52 23.81 30.11 -21.16
C LYS A 52 24.16 31.33 -22.00
N ALA A 53 24.75 31.14 -23.18
CA ALA A 53 25.18 32.24 -24.06
C ALA A 53 23.99 33.12 -24.50
N VAL A 54 22.86 32.50 -24.82
CA VAL A 54 21.62 33.20 -25.20
C VAL A 54 21.03 33.96 -24.02
N HIS A 55 20.97 33.32 -22.86
CA HIS A 55 20.50 33.95 -21.64
C HIS A 55 21.38 35.12 -21.20
N ASP A 56 22.71 34.97 -21.20
CA ASP A 56 23.65 36.03 -20.82
C ASP A 56 23.56 37.23 -21.76
N LYS A 57 23.36 36.98 -23.07
CA LYS A 57 23.12 38.04 -24.03
C LYS A 57 21.80 38.77 -23.78
N TYR A 58 20.71 38.02 -23.50
CA TYR A 58 19.41 38.58 -23.16
C TYR A 58 19.50 39.53 -21.94
N VAL A 59 20.19 39.10 -20.88
CA VAL A 59 20.33 39.88 -19.64
C VAL A 59 21.17 41.16 -19.88
N ARG A 60 22.15 41.15 -20.78
CA ARG A 60 23.02 42.31 -21.10
C ARG A 60 22.34 43.35 -22.00
N ILE A 61 21.22 43.02 -22.64
CA ILE A 61 20.48 43.99 -23.48
C ILE A 61 19.80 45.03 -22.55
N GLY A 62 20.31 46.26 -22.60
CA GLY A 62 19.78 47.36 -21.75
C GLY A 62 18.49 47.99 -22.28
N TRP A 63 18.17 47.80 -23.56
CA TRP A 63 17.03 48.45 -24.23
C TRP A 63 15.84 47.49 -24.30
N LYS A 64 14.73 47.84 -23.59
CA LYS A 64 13.56 46.97 -23.48
C LYS A 64 12.98 46.49 -24.80
N THR A 65 12.90 47.37 -25.82
CA THR A 65 12.38 47.02 -27.15
C THR A 65 13.26 45.98 -27.85
N VAL A 66 14.59 46.17 -27.79
CA VAL A 66 15.56 45.20 -28.38
C VAL A 66 15.54 43.90 -27.62
N GLN A 67 15.44 43.96 -26.30
CA GLN A 67 15.32 42.81 -25.42
C GLN A 67 14.06 41.98 -25.73
N SER A 68 12.92 42.62 -25.98
CA SER A 68 11.67 41.96 -26.34
C SER A 68 11.79 41.22 -27.69
N VAL A 69 12.35 41.90 -28.70
CA VAL A 69 12.57 41.27 -30.01
C VAL A 69 13.54 40.09 -29.95
N TYR A 70 14.61 40.24 -29.15
CA TYR A 70 15.58 39.16 -28.89
C TYR A 70 14.91 37.98 -28.16
N ALA A 71 14.10 38.25 -27.15
CA ALA A 71 13.36 37.23 -26.43
C ALA A 71 12.38 36.46 -27.33
N GLU A 72 11.73 37.14 -28.28
CA GLU A 72 10.81 36.49 -29.19
C GLU A 72 11.54 35.58 -30.19
N SER A 73 12.69 36.02 -30.68
CA SER A 73 13.51 35.24 -31.63
C SER A 73 14.25 34.06 -30.97
N HIS A 74 14.44 34.06 -29.64
CA HIS A 74 15.12 33.04 -28.85
C HIS A 74 14.24 32.44 -27.74
N ARG A 75 12.95 32.44 -27.98
CA ARG A 75 11.95 32.07 -26.95
C ARG A 75 12.18 30.69 -26.37
N ASP A 76 12.33 29.70 -27.26
CA ASP A 76 12.47 28.30 -26.82
C ASP A 76 13.75 28.07 -25.99
N GLU A 77 14.86 28.73 -26.37
CA GLU A 77 16.14 28.64 -25.70
C GLU A 77 16.09 29.30 -24.30
N LEU A 78 15.44 30.47 -24.22
CA LEU A 78 15.25 31.19 -22.95
C LEU A 78 14.27 30.45 -22.02
N ASP A 79 13.22 29.88 -22.56
CA ASP A 79 12.26 29.07 -21.80
C ASP A 79 12.92 27.78 -21.29
N ALA A 80 13.74 27.11 -22.09
CA ALA A 80 14.52 25.95 -21.68
C ALA A 80 15.47 26.29 -20.51
N TYR A 81 16.27 27.37 -20.68
CA TYR A 81 17.14 27.85 -19.62
C TYR A 81 16.40 28.17 -18.33
N ASN A 82 15.32 28.94 -18.42
CA ASN A 82 14.53 29.37 -17.26
C ASN A 82 13.88 28.18 -16.55
N LYS A 83 13.38 27.20 -17.29
CA LYS A 83 12.81 25.96 -16.74
C LYS A 83 13.87 25.15 -15.99
N ALA A 84 15.00 24.95 -16.60
CA ALA A 84 16.14 24.24 -16.02
C ALA A 84 16.64 24.94 -14.76
N TYR A 85 16.85 26.25 -14.83
CA TYR A 85 17.29 27.06 -13.70
C TYR A 85 16.31 27.03 -12.51
N ARG A 86 14.99 27.11 -12.76
CA ARG A 86 13.97 26.98 -11.72
C ARG A 86 14.00 25.58 -11.08
N PHE A 87 14.25 24.54 -11.87
CA PHE A 87 14.38 23.18 -11.35
C PHE A 87 15.57 23.06 -10.40
N LEU A 88 16.74 23.57 -10.78
CA LEU A 88 17.93 23.59 -9.92
C LEU A 88 17.66 24.35 -8.62
N LYS A 89 17.09 25.55 -8.71
CA LYS A 89 16.70 26.37 -7.55
C LYS A 89 15.77 25.65 -6.60
N LYS A 90 14.75 24.94 -7.15
CA LYS A 90 13.82 24.13 -6.36
C LYS A 90 14.53 23.06 -5.55
N HIS A 91 15.59 22.50 -6.07
CA HIS A 91 16.35 21.44 -5.41
C HIS A 91 17.56 21.97 -4.62
N GLY A 92 17.74 23.30 -4.53
CA GLY A 92 18.84 23.92 -3.79
C GLY A 92 20.22 23.67 -4.41
N VAL A 93 20.27 23.46 -5.73
CA VAL A 93 21.49 23.13 -6.47
C VAL A 93 21.93 24.32 -7.30
N ASP A 94 23.22 24.61 -7.29
CA ASP A 94 23.85 25.64 -8.12
C ASP A 94 24.33 25.07 -9.46
N LEU A 95 24.50 25.96 -10.46
CA LEU A 95 25.02 25.60 -11.79
C LEU A 95 26.43 24.98 -11.77
N ASN A 96 27.21 25.25 -10.74
CA ASN A 96 28.58 24.76 -10.56
C ASN A 96 28.63 23.49 -9.69
N VAL A 97 27.51 22.78 -9.57
CA VAL A 97 27.46 21.51 -8.85
C VAL A 97 28.43 20.50 -9.44
N ASP A 98 29.10 19.76 -8.59
CA ASP A 98 29.98 18.68 -9.00
C ASP A 98 29.15 17.48 -9.51
N LEU A 99 29.14 17.31 -10.84
CA LEU A 99 28.41 16.25 -11.49
C LEU A 99 29.02 14.86 -11.22
N GLU A 100 30.30 14.76 -10.92
CA GLU A 100 30.94 13.48 -10.58
C GLU A 100 30.44 12.97 -9.24
N VAL A 101 30.26 13.86 -8.26
CA VAL A 101 29.68 13.52 -6.95
C VAL A 101 28.23 13.04 -7.12
N LEU A 102 27.44 13.71 -7.94
CA LEU A 102 26.07 13.30 -8.23
C LEU A 102 26.02 11.96 -8.97
N GLN A 103 26.95 11.72 -9.86
CA GLN A 103 27.03 10.45 -10.58
C GLN A 103 27.40 9.30 -9.63
N ALA A 104 28.36 9.52 -8.73
CA ALA A 104 28.72 8.54 -7.71
C ALA A 104 27.55 8.24 -6.77
N GLU A 105 26.80 9.27 -6.34
CA GLU A 105 25.58 9.08 -5.56
C GLU A 105 24.53 8.24 -6.33
N TYR A 106 24.35 8.52 -7.62
CA TYR A 106 23.43 7.77 -8.48
C TYR A 106 23.80 6.28 -8.55
N GLU A 107 25.08 5.96 -8.73
CA GLU A 107 25.57 4.58 -8.79
C GLU A 107 25.38 3.82 -7.46
N GLN A 108 25.63 4.51 -6.34
CA GLN A 108 25.34 3.94 -5.01
C GLN A 108 23.86 3.65 -4.82
N LEU A 109 22.98 4.57 -5.24
CA LEU A 109 21.54 4.38 -5.17
C LEU A 109 21.08 3.26 -6.10
N GLN A 110 21.69 3.10 -7.26
CA GLN A 110 21.39 2.00 -8.19
C GLN A 110 21.74 0.65 -7.58
N THR A 111 22.89 0.56 -6.92
CA THR A 111 23.31 -0.63 -6.16
C THR A 111 22.33 -0.95 -5.04
N SER A 112 22.00 0.04 -4.21
CA SER A 112 21.04 -0.11 -3.11
C SER A 112 19.64 -0.51 -3.63
N HIS A 113 19.20 0.05 -4.76
CA HIS A 113 17.93 -0.32 -5.39
C HIS A 113 17.93 -1.79 -5.83
N ALA A 114 19.02 -2.28 -6.41
CA ALA A 114 19.16 -3.69 -6.79
C ALA A 114 19.11 -4.61 -5.55
N GLU A 115 19.76 -4.24 -4.46
CA GLU A 115 19.72 -4.96 -3.19
C GLU A 115 18.30 -5.00 -2.62
N TYR A 116 17.59 -3.86 -2.58
CA TYR A 116 16.19 -3.81 -2.14
C TYR A 116 15.27 -4.67 -3.01
N THR A 117 15.52 -4.73 -4.32
CA THR A 117 14.74 -5.57 -5.23
C THR A 117 14.92 -7.05 -4.88
N GLY A 118 16.14 -7.49 -4.64
CA GLY A 118 16.44 -8.86 -4.20
C GLY A 118 15.82 -9.19 -2.85
N GLN A 119 15.95 -8.28 -1.87
CA GLN A 119 15.35 -8.44 -0.55
C GLN A 119 13.82 -8.50 -0.61
N LEU A 120 13.20 -7.67 -1.45
CA LEU A 120 11.74 -7.65 -1.61
C LEU A 120 11.23 -8.98 -2.18
N ALA A 121 11.92 -9.53 -3.18
CA ALA A 121 11.57 -10.83 -3.75
C ALA A 121 11.66 -11.95 -2.71
N ALA A 122 12.73 -11.99 -1.92
CA ALA A 122 12.91 -12.97 -0.85
C ALA A 122 11.81 -12.87 0.23
N VAL A 123 11.53 -11.65 0.68
CA VAL A 123 10.50 -11.39 1.71
C VAL A 123 9.08 -11.72 1.18
N GLN A 124 8.81 -11.48 -0.10
CA GLN A 124 7.52 -11.86 -0.71
C GLN A 124 7.33 -13.37 -0.79
N GLU A 125 8.38 -14.12 -1.10
CA GLU A 125 8.31 -15.58 -1.11
C GLU A 125 8.14 -16.14 0.31
N GLU A 126 8.82 -15.58 1.30
CA GLU A 126 8.64 -15.92 2.71
C GLU A 126 7.20 -15.64 3.16
N LEU A 127 6.64 -14.48 2.83
CA LEU A 127 5.24 -14.13 3.13
C LEU A 127 4.24 -15.11 2.48
N LYS A 128 4.51 -15.54 1.27
CA LYS A 128 3.66 -16.49 0.57
C LYS A 128 3.67 -17.84 1.30
N SER A 129 4.85 -18.35 1.63
CA SER A 129 5.00 -19.62 2.36
C SER A 129 4.31 -19.58 3.73
N LEU A 130 4.50 -18.50 4.50
CA LEU A 130 3.84 -18.32 5.80
C LEU A 130 2.32 -18.26 5.69
N LYS A 131 1.78 -17.59 4.66
CA LYS A 131 0.32 -17.54 4.41
C LYS A 131 -0.24 -18.92 4.03
N GLU A 132 0.49 -19.71 3.27
CA GLU A 132 0.11 -21.09 2.94
C GLU A 132 0.09 -21.96 4.20
N ILE A 133 1.11 -21.88 5.05
CA ILE A 133 1.14 -22.57 6.34
C ILE A 133 -0.07 -22.16 7.18
N ARG A 134 -0.34 -20.87 7.31
CA ARG A 134 -1.50 -20.37 8.08
C ARG A 134 -2.82 -20.90 7.54
N TYR A 135 -2.97 -20.93 6.22
CA TYR A 135 -4.18 -21.48 5.58
C TYR A 135 -4.38 -22.96 5.95
N TRP A 136 -3.34 -23.77 5.88
CA TRP A 136 -3.44 -25.19 6.22
C TRP A 136 -3.69 -25.42 7.71
N VAL A 137 -3.01 -24.69 8.58
CA VAL A 137 -3.24 -24.76 10.03
C VAL A 137 -4.70 -24.43 10.36
N ASN A 138 -5.24 -23.35 9.80
CA ASN A 138 -6.64 -22.99 10.00
C ASN A 138 -7.60 -24.08 9.46
N LYS A 139 -7.27 -24.71 8.33
CA LYS A 139 -8.09 -25.77 7.76
C LYS A 139 -8.10 -27.03 8.62
N VAL A 140 -6.98 -27.35 9.27
CA VAL A 140 -6.88 -28.48 10.19
C VAL A 140 -7.61 -28.22 11.51
N LEU A 141 -7.49 -27.00 12.04
CA LEU A 141 -8.14 -26.61 13.31
C LEU A 141 -9.64 -26.29 13.19
N ALA A 142 -10.13 -26.00 11.99
CA ALA A 142 -11.54 -25.69 11.73
C ALA A 142 -12.52 -26.79 12.20
N PRO A 143 -12.27 -28.11 11.98
CA PRO A 143 -13.15 -29.16 12.48
C PRO A 143 -13.20 -29.22 14.02
N GLU A 144 -12.07 -29.03 14.72
CA GLU A 144 -12.05 -29.00 16.18
C GLU A 144 -12.86 -27.84 16.78
N GLN A 145 -12.79 -26.66 16.17
CA GLN A 145 -13.58 -25.51 16.60
C GLN A 145 -15.07 -25.68 16.29
N ALA A 146 -15.42 -26.39 15.24
CA ALA A 146 -16.81 -26.72 14.92
C ALA A 146 -17.39 -27.75 15.91
N GLU A 147 -16.59 -28.67 16.42
CA GLU A 147 -17.01 -29.61 17.45
C GLU A 147 -17.12 -28.96 18.85
N VAL A 148 -16.23 -28.03 19.19
CA VAL A 148 -16.32 -27.27 20.44
C VAL A 148 -17.52 -26.33 20.47
N LYS A 149 -17.91 -25.76 19.33
CA LYS A 149 -19.14 -24.92 19.21
C LYS A 149 -20.42 -25.75 19.13
N LYS A 150 -20.33 -27.04 18.87
CA LYS A 150 -21.42 -28.03 18.97
C LYS A 150 -21.43 -28.74 20.31
N LYS A 151 -21.08 -28.08 21.43
CA LYS A 151 -21.64 -28.53 22.70
C LYS A 151 -23.16 -28.49 22.54
N PRO A 152 -23.86 -29.61 22.58
CA PRO A 152 -25.31 -29.56 22.47
C PRO A 152 -25.81 -28.67 23.59
N GLU A 153 -26.59 -27.65 23.25
CA GLU A 153 -27.49 -27.05 24.22
C GLU A 153 -28.15 -28.19 24.99
N PRO A 154 -28.29 -28.06 26.33
CA PRO A 154 -28.87 -29.15 27.13
C PRO A 154 -30.20 -29.49 26.46
N LYS A 155 -30.25 -30.68 25.85
CA LYS A 155 -31.49 -31.21 25.28
C LYS A 155 -32.47 -31.11 26.40
N HIS A 156 -33.55 -30.28 26.22
CA HIS A 156 -34.70 -30.33 27.07
C HIS A 156 -34.99 -31.80 27.36
N SER A 157 -35.06 -32.13 28.63
CA SER A 157 -35.34 -33.51 29.04
C SER A 157 -36.51 -34.01 28.27
N VAL A 158 -36.50 -35.26 27.80
CA VAL A 158 -37.61 -35.87 27.05
C VAL A 158 -38.92 -35.62 27.78
N THR A 159 -38.90 -35.55 29.10
CA THR A 159 -40.02 -35.16 29.98
C THR A 159 -40.47 -33.72 29.81
N GLU A 160 -39.61 -32.77 29.50
CA GLU A 160 -40.00 -31.38 29.19
C GLU A 160 -40.59 -31.28 27.79
N GLN A 161 -40.04 -31.95 26.81
CA GLN A 161 -40.61 -31.98 25.44
C GLN A 161 -41.99 -32.64 25.46
N ILE A 162 -42.24 -33.65 26.26
CA ILE A 162 -43.55 -34.28 26.43
C ILE A 162 -44.53 -33.31 27.11
N LYS A 163 -44.11 -32.53 28.07
CA LYS A 163 -44.94 -31.51 28.74
C LYS A 163 -45.33 -30.40 27.78
N ASP A 164 -44.36 -29.88 27.00
CA ASP A 164 -44.62 -28.83 26.01
C ASP A 164 -45.62 -29.31 24.93
N TYR A 165 -45.48 -30.56 24.47
CA TYR A 165 -46.39 -31.18 23.51
C TYR A 165 -47.79 -31.38 24.09
N GLN A 166 -47.91 -31.73 25.35
CA GLN A 166 -49.18 -31.90 26.07
C GLN A 166 -49.89 -30.54 26.31
N GLU A 167 -49.11 -29.47 26.59
CA GLU A 167 -49.68 -28.13 26.74
C GLU A 167 -50.12 -27.55 25.37
N GLU A 168 -49.39 -27.76 24.31
CA GLU A 168 -49.78 -27.34 22.97
C GLU A 168 -51.03 -28.06 22.48
N SER A 169 -51.17 -29.35 22.74
CA SER A 169 -52.37 -30.13 22.43
C SER A 169 -53.57 -29.64 23.23
N ARG A 170 -53.45 -29.35 24.51
CA ARG A 170 -54.53 -28.79 25.33
C ARG A 170 -54.99 -27.42 24.82
N LYS A 171 -54.07 -26.54 24.44
CA LYS A 171 -54.40 -25.22 23.87
C LYS A 171 -55.18 -25.34 22.54
N LYS A 172 -54.81 -26.29 21.69
CA LYS A 172 -55.52 -26.56 20.44
C LYS A 172 -56.95 -27.12 20.67
N ASP A 173 -57.07 -28.02 21.65
CA ASP A 173 -58.39 -28.57 22.00
C ASP A 173 -59.31 -27.52 22.64
N GLU A 174 -58.80 -26.60 23.45
CA GLU A 174 -59.56 -25.49 24.01
C GLU A 174 -59.99 -24.48 22.93
N GLN A 175 -59.14 -24.15 22.00
CA GLN A 175 -59.47 -23.29 20.86
C GLN A 175 -60.57 -23.93 20.00
N HIS A 176 -60.48 -25.21 19.72
CA HIS A 176 -61.47 -25.93 18.94
C HIS A 176 -62.85 -26.03 19.67
N ARG A 177 -62.87 -26.11 20.99
CA ARG A 177 -64.06 -26.03 21.82
C ARG A 177 -64.69 -24.64 21.83
N GLN A 178 -63.90 -23.60 21.83
CA GLN A 178 -64.39 -22.22 21.77
C GLN A 178 -64.98 -21.89 20.39
N GLU A 179 -64.34 -22.31 19.31
CA GLU A 179 -64.83 -22.15 17.94
C GLU A 179 -66.15 -22.92 17.73
N LYS A 180 -66.26 -24.15 18.28
CA LYS A 180 -67.54 -24.90 18.22
C LYS A 180 -68.69 -24.24 19.02
N LYS A 181 -68.37 -23.59 20.16
CA LYS A 181 -69.42 -22.85 20.91
C LYS A 181 -69.86 -21.60 20.20
N GLN A 182 -68.95 -20.86 19.57
CA GLN A 182 -69.32 -19.67 18.78
C GLN A 182 -70.07 -19.99 17.54
N ASN A 183 -69.86 -21.15 16.89
CA ASN A 183 -70.61 -21.58 15.72
C ASN A 183 -72.01 -22.23 16.09
N MET A 184 -72.31 -22.47 17.37
CA MET A 184 -73.62 -22.98 17.82
C MET A 184 -74.57 -21.88 18.36
N GLU A 185 -74.03 -20.65 18.53
CA GLU A 185 -74.80 -19.47 19.00
C GLU A 185 -75.21 -18.53 17.85
N LEU A 186 -74.93 -18.89 16.61
CA LEU A 186 -75.41 -18.23 15.37
C LEU A 186 -76.46 -19.08 14.66
#